data_282f2d43ad4a4e7a615c3d0cebf1cdd7
#
_entry.id   282f2d43ad4a4e7a615c3d0cebf1cdd7
#
_cell.length_a   1.000
_cell.length_b   1.000
_cell.length_c   1.000
_cell.angle_alpha   90.00
_cell.angle_beta   90.00
_cell.angle_gamma   90.00
#
_symmetry.space_group_name_H-M   'P 1'
#
loop_
_entity.id
_entity.type
_entity.pdbx_description
1 polymer ?
#
loop_
_entity_poly.entity_id
_entity_poly.type
_entity_poly.pdbx_seq_one_letter_code
_entity_poly.pdbx_strand_id
1 'polypeptide(L)'
;AMKIFMIGGTGLLGCEAATTLIKRGHQVKSVALPPLPEGAPIPKEMELVFGDINKKTDEEIEQMLEGCDCFIFAAGVDERKEFPAPVMDYYYKYNIAPLERIFPLCKKAGVKRAVVLGSYFSYLSKIKPDMNLEERNPYFKSRLIQEDVCKKACDDNFSVAVLELPYIFGTQPGRRPVWTVLIEQISGMDKLPFTLYPKGGTAMLTCRQVGQAIAGAATKEGAKGFEAIPISMYNMKWDKFLGIVYEARGMHNRKIVGIPPFMMKLGMYGIVKDYKKRGIDSGMDPLQLPYIMDYDLFITDKYTRDLGVEDDDIEAAITDSIKVSQESYEGKVKLLDMKGE
;
A
#
# COMPACT_ATOMS: atom_id res chain seq x y z
N ALA A 1 -11.85 25.73 -0.23
CA ALA A 1 -11.01 24.77 -0.95
C ALA A 1 -9.61 24.70 -0.33
N MET A 2 -9.10 23.50 -0.14
CA MET A 2 -7.76 23.28 0.43
C MET A 2 -6.71 23.26 -0.68
N LYS A 3 -5.48 23.65 -0.33
CA LYS A 3 -4.31 23.44 -1.15
C LYS A 3 -3.47 22.33 -0.55
N ILE A 4 -3.15 21.33 -1.35
CA ILE A 4 -2.56 20.08 -0.89
C ILE A 4 -1.24 19.83 -1.61
N PHE A 5 -0.19 19.52 -0.84
CA PHE A 5 1.07 19.04 -1.37
C PHE A 5 1.13 17.53 -1.20
N MET A 6 1.41 16.82 -2.30
CA MET A 6 1.46 15.35 -2.31
C MET A 6 2.81 14.87 -2.83
N ILE A 7 3.35 13.83 -2.19
CA ILE A 7 4.43 13.04 -2.75
C ILE A 7 3.82 11.76 -3.30
N GLY A 8 4.08 11.47 -4.58
CA GLY A 8 3.59 10.25 -5.23
C GLY A 8 2.28 10.39 -5.99
N GLY A 9 1.95 11.59 -6.48
CA GLY A 9 0.68 11.86 -7.17
C GLY A 9 0.50 11.17 -8.51
N THR A 10 1.53 10.58 -9.09
CA THR A 10 1.45 9.82 -10.34
C THR A 10 1.34 8.30 -10.13
N GLY A 11 1.50 7.84 -8.90
CA GLY A 11 1.33 6.42 -8.55
C GLY A 11 -0.15 6.01 -8.56
N LEU A 12 -0.39 4.71 -8.42
CA LEU A 12 -1.73 4.14 -8.43
C LEU A 12 -2.65 4.84 -7.41
N LEU A 13 -2.23 4.91 -6.16
CA LEU A 13 -3.06 5.44 -5.07
C LEU A 13 -3.05 6.96 -5.02
N GLY A 14 -1.89 7.57 -5.24
CA GLY A 14 -1.75 9.03 -5.26
C GLY A 14 -2.56 9.66 -6.39
N CYS A 15 -2.57 9.06 -7.56
CA CYS A 15 -3.38 9.52 -8.70
C CYS A 15 -4.88 9.46 -8.39
N GLU A 16 -5.34 8.38 -7.76
CA GLU A 16 -6.74 8.24 -7.34
C GLU A 16 -7.12 9.31 -6.32
N ALA A 17 -6.26 9.56 -5.34
CA ALA A 17 -6.48 10.59 -4.34
C ALA A 17 -6.53 11.99 -4.97
N ALA A 18 -5.58 12.30 -5.84
CA ALA A 18 -5.52 13.60 -6.53
C ALA A 18 -6.78 13.83 -7.38
N THR A 19 -7.21 12.81 -8.12
CA THR A 19 -8.43 12.87 -8.93
C THR A 19 -9.66 13.18 -8.07
N THR A 20 -9.80 12.49 -6.94
CA THR A 20 -10.91 12.70 -6.01
C THR A 20 -10.88 14.10 -5.40
N LEU A 21 -9.72 14.55 -4.95
CA LEU A 21 -9.55 15.87 -4.33
C LEU A 21 -9.86 17.00 -5.32
N ILE A 22 -9.37 16.88 -6.54
CA ILE A 22 -9.60 17.89 -7.60
C ILE A 22 -11.09 17.95 -7.97
N LYS A 23 -11.76 16.80 -8.09
CA LYS A 23 -13.21 16.77 -8.32
C LYS A 23 -14.00 17.45 -7.21
N ARG A 24 -13.49 17.42 -5.98
CA ARG A 24 -14.11 18.08 -4.82
C ARG A 24 -13.72 19.56 -4.68
N GLY A 25 -13.02 20.12 -5.65
CA GLY A 25 -12.66 21.53 -5.70
C GLY A 25 -11.36 21.92 -5.00
N HIS A 26 -10.53 20.96 -4.61
CA HIS A 26 -9.23 21.22 -3.99
C HIS A 26 -8.13 21.34 -5.03
N GLN A 27 -7.06 22.04 -4.67
CA GLN A 27 -5.85 22.16 -5.49
C GLN A 27 -4.79 21.16 -5.02
N VAL A 28 -4.18 20.44 -5.96
CA VAL A 28 -3.15 19.45 -5.67
C VAL A 28 -1.88 19.78 -6.45
N LYS A 29 -0.77 19.86 -5.73
CA LYS A 29 0.58 19.92 -6.27
C LYS A 29 1.30 18.64 -5.84
N SER A 30 2.03 18.01 -6.75
CA SER A 30 2.76 16.77 -6.43
C SER A 30 4.19 16.78 -6.93
N VAL A 31 5.09 16.21 -6.15
CA VAL A 31 6.39 15.76 -6.60
C VAL A 31 6.27 14.26 -6.90
N ALA A 32 6.75 13.85 -8.07
CA ALA A 32 6.70 12.46 -8.49
C ALA A 32 7.91 12.10 -9.36
N LEU A 33 8.32 10.84 -9.29
CA LEU A 33 9.41 10.34 -10.13
C LEU A 33 8.95 10.17 -11.58
N PRO A 34 9.76 10.63 -12.57
CA PRO A 34 9.50 10.32 -13.96
C PRO A 34 9.84 8.85 -14.28
N PRO A 35 9.35 8.29 -15.42
CA PRO A 35 8.37 8.85 -16.34
C PRO A 35 6.93 8.65 -15.88
N LEU A 36 5.99 9.31 -16.55
CA LEU A 36 4.56 9.04 -16.36
C LEU A 36 4.21 7.67 -16.94
N PRO A 37 3.29 6.92 -16.29
CA PRO A 37 2.76 5.70 -16.89
C PRO A 37 1.99 6.03 -18.17
N GLU A 38 2.25 5.27 -19.23
CA GLU A 38 1.61 5.50 -20.52
C GLU A 38 0.10 5.27 -20.45
N GLY A 39 -0.68 6.27 -20.86
CA GLY A 39 -2.13 6.20 -20.85
C GLY A 39 -2.79 6.40 -19.49
N ALA A 40 -2.03 6.67 -18.44
CA ALA A 40 -2.60 6.91 -17.11
C ALA A 40 -3.40 8.23 -17.10
N PRO A 41 -4.59 8.24 -16.44
CA PRO A 41 -5.45 9.42 -16.38
C PRO A 41 -4.99 10.41 -15.31
N ILE A 42 -3.78 10.93 -15.45
CA ILE A 42 -3.24 11.93 -14.52
C ILE A 42 -4.05 13.21 -14.67
N PRO A 43 -4.61 13.76 -13.58
CA PRO A 43 -5.40 15.01 -13.67
C PRO A 43 -4.57 16.15 -14.24
N LYS A 44 -5.10 16.85 -15.23
CA LYS A 44 -4.43 18.01 -15.85
C LYS A 44 -4.27 19.17 -14.89
N GLU A 45 -5.20 19.29 -13.95
CA GLU A 45 -5.24 20.35 -12.95
C GLU A 45 -4.20 20.15 -11.85
N MET A 46 -3.63 18.96 -11.72
CA MET A 46 -2.56 18.71 -10.76
C MET A 46 -1.26 19.36 -11.22
N GLU A 47 -0.73 20.26 -10.40
CA GLU A 47 0.58 20.84 -10.65
C GLU A 47 1.65 19.79 -10.34
N LEU A 48 2.37 19.34 -11.36
CA LEU A 48 3.30 18.23 -11.27
C LEU A 48 4.74 18.71 -11.39
N VAL A 49 5.54 18.37 -10.38
CA VAL A 49 6.99 18.61 -10.36
C VAL A 49 7.69 17.26 -10.41
N PHE A 50 8.44 16.99 -11.47
CA PHE A 50 9.21 15.77 -11.58
C PHE A 50 10.48 15.85 -10.75
N GLY A 51 10.80 14.80 -10.04
CA GLY A 51 12.03 14.67 -9.27
C GLY A 51 11.89 13.67 -8.13
N ASP A 52 13.05 13.41 -7.49
CA ASP A 52 13.15 12.60 -6.30
C ASP A 52 13.14 13.52 -5.09
N ILE A 53 12.16 13.36 -4.22
CA ILE A 53 12.04 14.18 -3.01
C ILE A 53 13.29 14.08 -2.12
N ASN A 54 13.97 12.94 -2.13
CA ASN A 54 15.18 12.75 -1.36
C ASN A 54 16.37 13.55 -1.88
N LYS A 55 16.29 14.07 -3.10
CA LYS A 55 17.32 14.90 -3.74
C LYS A 55 16.96 16.40 -3.74
N LYS A 56 15.76 16.74 -3.28
CA LYS A 56 15.34 18.13 -3.14
C LYS A 56 15.97 18.75 -1.90
N THR A 57 16.31 20.04 -1.97
CA THR A 57 16.77 20.79 -0.80
C THR A 57 15.60 21.11 0.13
N ASP A 58 15.88 21.43 1.37
CA ASP A 58 14.85 21.87 2.32
C ASP A 58 14.15 23.13 1.82
N GLU A 59 14.90 24.05 1.23
CA GLU A 59 14.37 25.30 0.65
C GLU A 59 13.41 25.01 -0.50
N GLU A 60 13.74 24.06 -1.36
CA GLU A 60 12.85 23.64 -2.47
C GLU A 60 11.55 23.05 -1.94
N ILE A 61 11.65 22.22 -0.88
CA ILE A 61 10.47 21.61 -0.23
C ILE A 61 9.62 22.69 0.45
N GLU A 62 10.25 23.63 1.15
CA GLU A 62 9.55 24.75 1.79
C GLU A 62 8.76 25.57 0.79
N GLN A 63 9.32 25.85 -0.39
CA GLN A 63 8.62 26.55 -1.46
C GLN A 63 7.39 25.79 -1.95
N MET A 64 7.50 24.46 -2.07
CA MET A 64 6.38 23.62 -2.47
C MET A 64 5.27 23.57 -1.43
N LEU A 65 5.61 23.69 -0.15
CA LEU A 65 4.66 23.68 0.97
C LEU A 65 3.99 25.04 1.20
N GLU A 66 4.48 26.10 0.59
CA GLU A 66 3.97 27.44 0.82
C GLU A 66 2.48 27.54 0.49
N GLY A 67 1.69 28.01 1.46
CA GLY A 67 0.24 28.16 1.32
C GLY A 67 -0.53 26.84 1.35
N CYS A 68 0.11 25.70 1.59
CA CYS A 68 -0.57 24.42 1.66
C CYS A 68 -1.24 24.20 3.02
N ASP A 69 -2.38 23.56 3.00
CA ASP A 69 -3.17 23.19 4.19
C ASP A 69 -2.90 21.77 4.65
N CYS A 70 -2.55 20.88 3.72
CA CYS A 70 -2.36 19.47 3.98
C CYS A 70 -1.17 18.90 3.18
N PHE A 71 -0.48 17.95 3.79
CA PHE A 71 0.56 17.15 3.17
C PHE A 71 0.10 15.70 3.08
N ILE A 72 0.24 15.08 1.89
CA ILE A 72 -0.07 13.66 1.69
C ILE A 72 1.20 12.93 1.25
N PHE A 73 1.56 11.90 2.00
CA PHE A 73 2.67 11.01 1.65
C PHE A 73 2.11 9.72 1.06
N ALA A 74 2.05 9.65 -0.28
CA ALA A 74 1.53 8.52 -1.04
C ALA A 74 2.66 7.77 -1.77
N ALA A 75 3.75 7.56 -1.06
CA ALA A 75 4.98 6.96 -1.57
C ALA A 75 5.51 5.91 -0.60
N GLY A 76 6.62 5.29 -0.95
CA GLY A 76 7.28 4.30 -0.12
C GLY A 76 7.37 2.93 -0.79
N VAL A 77 7.86 1.96 -0.02
CA VAL A 77 8.04 0.58 -0.48
C VAL A 77 7.39 -0.38 0.51
N ASP A 78 6.98 -1.54 0.02
CA ASP A 78 6.42 -2.60 0.86
C ASP A 78 7.27 -3.88 0.81
N GLU A 79 6.80 -4.92 1.49
CA GLU A 79 7.46 -6.21 1.64
C GLU A 79 7.66 -6.96 0.32
N ARG A 80 6.95 -6.58 -0.73
CA ARG A 80 7.05 -7.24 -2.04
C ARG A 80 8.29 -6.82 -2.82
N LYS A 81 8.88 -5.68 -2.47
CA LYS A 81 10.14 -5.24 -3.07
C LYS A 81 11.31 -5.93 -2.37
N GLU A 82 12.16 -6.58 -3.16
CA GLU A 82 13.31 -7.31 -2.66
C GLU A 82 14.51 -6.38 -2.46
N PHE A 83 15.14 -6.51 -1.29
CA PHE A 83 16.34 -5.74 -0.93
C PHE A 83 17.38 -6.65 -0.29
N PRO A 84 18.68 -6.28 -0.38
CA PRO A 84 19.72 -6.96 0.39
C PRO A 84 19.65 -6.60 1.88
N ALA A 85 20.40 -7.31 2.71
CA ALA A 85 20.50 -7.04 4.13
C ALA A 85 21.33 -5.77 4.41
N PRO A 86 20.97 -4.97 5.43
CA PRO A 86 19.76 -5.13 6.24
C PRO A 86 18.56 -4.43 5.59
N VAL A 87 17.45 -5.17 5.44
CA VAL A 87 16.25 -4.64 4.75
C VAL A 87 15.65 -3.43 5.46
N MET A 88 15.81 -3.35 6.78
CA MET A 88 15.31 -2.22 7.58
C MET A 88 15.88 -0.88 7.11
N ASP A 89 17.12 -0.82 6.64
CA ASP A 89 17.74 0.41 6.15
C ASP A 89 16.98 0.98 4.95
N TYR A 90 16.46 0.10 4.09
CA TYR A 90 15.66 0.51 2.93
C TYR A 90 14.28 0.98 3.33
N TYR A 91 13.62 0.27 4.27
CA TYR A 91 12.33 0.72 4.80
C TYR A 91 12.44 2.05 5.52
N TYR A 92 13.52 2.25 6.27
CA TYR A 92 13.78 3.54 6.90
C TYR A 92 13.95 4.64 5.86
N LYS A 93 14.82 4.41 4.87
CA LYS A 93 15.12 5.39 3.81
C LYS A 93 13.88 5.82 3.02
N TYR A 94 13.00 4.87 2.67
CA TYR A 94 11.88 5.16 1.79
C TYR A 94 10.58 5.47 2.52
N ASN A 95 10.37 4.95 3.72
CA ASN A 95 9.08 5.06 4.42
C ASN A 95 9.12 5.96 5.65
N ILE A 96 10.28 6.18 6.27
CA ILE A 96 10.40 6.85 7.56
C ILE A 96 11.18 8.15 7.46
N ALA A 97 12.41 8.10 6.93
CA ALA A 97 13.29 9.27 6.84
C ALA A 97 12.66 10.46 6.11
N PRO A 98 11.90 10.27 5.00
CA PRO A 98 11.25 11.41 4.36
C PRO A 98 10.28 12.14 5.27
N LEU A 99 9.56 11.41 6.12
CA LEU A 99 8.61 12.00 7.07
C LEU A 99 9.31 12.77 8.18
N GLU A 100 10.39 12.23 8.73
CA GLU A 100 11.19 12.91 9.74
C GLU A 100 11.73 14.25 9.22
N ARG A 101 12.06 14.29 7.94
CA ARG A 101 12.55 15.49 7.28
C ARG A 101 11.44 16.49 6.98
N ILE A 102 10.32 16.02 6.44
CA ILE A 102 9.27 16.89 5.89
C ILE A 102 8.32 17.43 6.96
N PHE A 103 8.02 16.68 8.01
CA PHE A 103 7.11 17.15 9.05
C PHE A 103 7.55 18.48 9.71
N PRO A 104 8.81 18.68 10.08
CA PRO A 104 9.25 20.00 10.57
C PRO A 104 9.05 21.12 9.55
N LEU A 105 9.27 20.83 8.26
CA LEU A 105 9.06 21.81 7.19
C LEU A 105 7.59 22.13 7.00
N CYS A 106 6.70 21.13 7.16
CA CYS A 106 5.26 21.32 7.16
C CYS A 106 4.83 22.29 8.27
N LYS A 107 5.29 22.05 9.48
CA LYS A 107 4.95 22.90 10.63
C LYS A 107 5.44 24.32 10.44
N LYS A 108 6.65 24.50 9.95
CA LYS A 108 7.23 25.81 9.65
C LYS A 108 6.42 26.56 8.59
N ALA A 109 5.91 25.85 7.59
CA ALA A 109 5.11 26.43 6.52
C ALA A 109 3.64 26.68 6.91
N GLY A 110 3.21 26.25 8.09
CA GLY A 110 1.83 26.40 8.55
C GLY A 110 0.88 25.32 8.06
N VAL A 111 1.38 24.22 7.53
CA VAL A 111 0.58 23.03 7.18
C VAL A 111 0.01 22.43 8.46
N LYS A 112 -1.29 22.15 8.48
CA LYS A 112 -1.99 21.72 9.71
C LYS A 112 -2.35 20.24 9.75
N ARG A 113 -2.30 19.58 8.61
CA ARG A 113 -2.73 18.19 8.48
C ARG A 113 -1.76 17.41 7.60
N ALA A 114 -1.47 16.17 7.97
CA ALA A 114 -0.81 15.23 7.09
C ALA A 114 -1.56 13.91 7.04
N VAL A 115 -1.51 13.24 5.89
CA VAL A 115 -2.03 11.89 5.68
C VAL A 115 -0.90 11.05 5.12
N VAL A 116 -0.66 9.91 5.77
CA VAL A 116 0.43 8.98 5.43
C VAL A 116 -0.17 7.62 5.10
N LEU A 117 0.26 7.03 4.00
CA LEU A 117 -0.13 5.68 3.64
C LEU A 117 0.72 4.68 4.43
N GLY A 118 0.08 3.94 5.31
CA GLY A 118 0.68 2.90 6.12
C GLY A 118 0.19 1.52 5.71
N SER A 119 0.30 0.55 6.60
CA SER A 119 -0.05 -0.85 6.34
C SER A 119 -0.91 -1.43 7.46
N TYR A 120 -1.86 -2.31 7.11
CA TYR A 120 -2.64 -3.02 8.12
C TYR A 120 -1.78 -4.01 8.92
N PHE A 121 -0.56 -4.31 8.49
CA PHE A 121 0.35 -5.13 9.28
C PHE A 121 0.77 -4.46 10.59
N SER A 122 0.81 -3.13 10.66
CA SER A 122 0.98 -2.43 11.93
C SER A 122 -0.23 -2.60 12.85
N TYR A 123 -1.44 -2.55 12.27
CA TYR A 123 -2.67 -2.82 13.00
C TYR A 123 -2.69 -4.26 13.56
N LEU A 124 -2.35 -5.25 12.72
CA LEU A 124 -2.30 -6.66 13.14
C LEU A 124 -1.28 -6.88 14.25
N SER A 125 -0.12 -6.24 14.19
CA SER A 125 0.90 -6.31 15.24
C SER A 125 0.37 -5.82 16.58
N LYS A 126 -0.47 -4.77 16.57
CA LYS A 126 -1.05 -4.22 17.79
C LYS A 126 -2.15 -5.10 18.38
N ILE A 127 -2.96 -5.75 17.55
CA ILE A 127 -4.08 -6.58 18.03
C ILE A 127 -3.69 -8.04 18.30
N LYS A 128 -2.51 -8.48 17.86
CA LYS A 128 -1.99 -9.84 18.05
C LYS A 128 -0.58 -9.82 18.65
N PRO A 129 -0.39 -9.21 19.83
CA PRO A 129 0.94 -9.05 20.43
C PRO A 129 1.62 -10.36 20.78
N ASP A 130 0.86 -11.41 21.05
CA ASP A 130 1.33 -12.75 21.36
C ASP A 130 2.04 -13.45 20.19
N MET A 131 1.81 -12.99 18.95
CA MET A 131 2.47 -13.54 17.77
C MET A 131 3.89 -12.99 17.55
N ASN A 132 4.30 -11.96 18.26
CA ASN A 132 5.61 -11.29 18.10
C ASN A 132 5.91 -10.94 16.64
N LEU A 133 4.91 -10.42 15.93
CA LEU A 133 4.99 -10.18 14.49
C LEU A 133 6.12 -9.20 14.12
N GLU A 134 6.32 -8.16 14.91
CA GLU A 134 7.34 -7.15 14.65
C GLU A 134 8.78 -7.66 14.81
N GLU A 135 9.01 -8.66 15.68
CA GLU A 135 10.34 -9.22 15.89
C GLU A 135 10.81 -10.06 14.71
N ARG A 136 9.89 -10.78 14.07
CA ARG A 136 10.20 -11.69 12.97
C ARG A 136 10.03 -11.06 11.60
N ASN A 137 9.34 -9.92 11.52
CA ASN A 137 9.00 -9.29 10.26
C ASN A 137 9.46 -7.83 10.26
N PRO A 138 10.67 -7.54 9.73
CA PRO A 138 11.20 -6.17 9.69
C PRO A 138 10.25 -5.16 9.04
N TYR A 139 9.46 -5.58 8.05
CA TYR A 139 8.48 -4.72 7.43
C TYR A 139 7.41 -4.26 8.43
N PHE A 140 6.87 -5.16 9.24
CA PHE A 140 5.87 -4.83 10.26
C PHE A 140 6.44 -3.84 11.26
N LYS A 141 7.66 -4.10 11.73
CA LYS A 141 8.38 -3.20 12.64
C LYS A 141 8.56 -1.82 12.03
N SER A 142 8.95 -1.75 10.75
CA SER A 142 9.14 -0.47 10.06
C SER A 142 7.85 0.35 9.99
N ARG A 143 6.71 -0.30 9.79
CA ARG A 143 5.42 0.41 9.77
C ARG A 143 4.99 0.89 11.14
N LEU A 144 5.33 0.18 12.21
CA LEU A 144 5.12 0.64 13.58
C LEU A 144 6.00 1.85 13.90
N ILE A 145 7.26 1.83 13.48
CA ILE A 145 8.19 2.96 13.64
C ILE A 145 7.67 4.18 12.87
N GLN A 146 7.18 3.99 11.65
CA GLN A 146 6.58 5.05 10.85
C GLN A 146 5.40 5.71 11.61
N GLU A 147 4.52 4.93 12.20
CA GLU A 147 3.39 5.44 12.99
C GLU A 147 3.89 6.22 14.22
N ASP A 148 4.92 5.73 14.89
CA ASP A 148 5.50 6.42 16.03
C ASP A 148 6.10 7.79 15.66
N VAL A 149 6.78 7.87 14.54
CA VAL A 149 7.29 9.13 13.99
C VAL A 149 6.14 10.11 13.70
N CYS A 150 5.07 9.62 13.11
CA CYS A 150 3.87 10.42 12.85
C CYS A 150 3.23 10.93 14.15
N LYS A 151 3.11 10.06 15.15
CA LYS A 151 2.55 10.41 16.46
C LYS A 151 3.38 11.49 17.16
N LYS A 152 4.69 11.36 17.15
CA LYS A 152 5.61 12.32 17.77
C LYS A 152 5.62 13.68 17.07
N ALA A 153 5.28 13.73 15.79
CA ALA A 153 5.20 14.98 15.04
C ALA A 153 3.97 15.82 15.40
N CYS A 154 2.93 15.20 15.94
CA CYS A 154 1.68 15.88 16.26
C CYS A 154 1.85 16.87 17.43
N ASP A 155 1.12 17.98 17.35
CA ASP A 155 1.01 18.98 18.40
C ASP A 155 -0.37 19.67 18.31
N ASP A 156 -0.58 20.75 19.02
CA ASP A 156 -1.88 21.44 19.02
C ASP A 156 -2.26 22.01 17.66
N ASN A 157 -1.31 22.19 16.76
CA ASN A 157 -1.50 22.82 15.46
C ASN A 157 -1.21 21.88 14.26
N PHE A 158 -0.81 20.65 14.52
CA PHE A 158 -0.46 19.69 13.47
C PHE A 158 -1.00 18.31 13.81
N SER A 159 -1.84 17.77 12.94
CA SER A 159 -2.42 16.44 13.10
C SER A 159 -1.98 15.52 11.94
N VAL A 160 -1.86 14.23 12.25
CA VAL A 160 -1.47 13.22 11.25
C VAL A 160 -2.41 12.02 11.33
N ALA A 161 -2.93 11.60 10.18
CA ALA A 161 -3.61 10.31 10.03
C ALA A 161 -2.71 9.36 9.25
N VAL A 162 -2.52 8.16 9.78
CA VAL A 162 -1.93 7.04 9.06
C VAL A 162 -3.04 6.10 8.65
N LEU A 163 -3.15 5.83 7.36
CA LEU A 163 -4.11 4.87 6.83
C LEU A 163 -3.45 3.50 6.77
N GLU A 164 -3.93 2.58 7.59
CA GLU A 164 -3.40 1.21 7.68
C GLU A 164 -4.04 0.36 6.59
N LEU A 165 -3.43 0.40 5.40
CA LEU A 165 -3.98 -0.15 4.17
C LEU A 165 -3.82 -1.66 4.07
N PRO A 166 -4.89 -2.38 3.70
CA PRO A 166 -4.89 -3.83 3.50
C PRO A 166 -4.55 -4.18 2.04
N TYR A 167 -5.08 -5.28 1.52
CA TYR A 167 -4.97 -5.64 0.11
C TYR A 167 -5.78 -4.68 -0.75
N ILE A 168 -5.17 -4.17 -1.81
CA ILE A 168 -5.76 -3.16 -2.68
C ILE A 168 -5.80 -3.68 -4.11
N PHE A 169 -6.96 -3.54 -4.75
CA PHE A 169 -7.17 -4.01 -6.12
C PHE A 169 -7.64 -2.88 -7.01
N GLY A 170 -7.19 -2.92 -8.24
CA GLY A 170 -7.42 -1.93 -9.28
C GLY A 170 -6.16 -1.77 -10.11
N THR A 171 -6.30 -1.10 -11.25
CA THR A 171 -5.19 -0.94 -12.19
C THR A 171 -5.00 0.53 -12.54
N GLN A 172 -3.76 0.85 -12.93
CA GLN A 172 -3.43 2.12 -13.55
C GLN A 172 -2.84 1.79 -14.93
N PRO A 173 -3.39 2.34 -16.02
CA PRO A 173 -2.81 2.14 -17.34
C PRO A 173 -1.31 2.47 -17.34
N GLY A 174 -0.51 1.62 -17.97
CA GLY A 174 0.93 1.81 -18.07
C GLY A 174 1.73 1.34 -16.86
N ARG A 175 1.10 0.88 -15.79
CA ARG A 175 1.81 0.43 -14.57
C ARG A 175 1.56 -1.05 -14.29
N ARG A 176 2.63 -1.76 -13.93
CA ARG A 176 2.54 -3.18 -13.54
C ARG A 176 1.86 -3.30 -12.18
N PRO A 177 0.77 -4.09 -12.05
CA PRO A 177 0.19 -4.37 -10.74
C PRO A 177 1.16 -5.15 -9.84
N VAL A 178 1.11 -4.88 -8.54
CA VAL A 178 1.88 -5.66 -7.55
C VAL A 178 1.45 -7.13 -7.52
N TRP A 179 0.25 -7.43 -7.98
CA TRP A 179 -0.33 -8.79 -8.00
C TRP A 179 0.33 -9.73 -9.00
N THR A 180 1.23 -9.24 -9.83
CA THR A 180 2.12 -10.08 -10.64
C THR A 180 2.90 -11.06 -9.74
N VAL A 181 3.24 -10.63 -8.51
CA VAL A 181 3.90 -11.49 -7.51
C VAL A 181 3.01 -12.68 -7.12
N LEU A 182 1.70 -12.48 -6.99
CA LEU A 182 0.77 -13.57 -6.70
C LEU A 182 0.75 -14.59 -7.83
N ILE A 183 0.71 -14.15 -9.09
CA ILE A 183 0.76 -15.04 -10.25
C ILE A 183 2.04 -15.89 -10.23
N GLU A 184 3.18 -15.27 -9.93
CA GLU A 184 4.47 -15.97 -9.79
C GLU A 184 4.40 -17.05 -8.71
N GLN A 185 3.76 -16.76 -7.57
CA GLN A 185 3.65 -17.68 -6.45
C GLN A 185 2.75 -18.88 -6.73
N ILE A 186 1.62 -18.67 -7.41
CA ILE A 186 0.63 -19.75 -7.61
C ILE A 186 0.81 -20.53 -8.91
N SER A 187 1.50 -19.98 -9.90
CA SER A 187 1.66 -20.61 -11.22
C SER A 187 2.37 -21.97 -11.17
N GLY A 188 3.21 -22.20 -10.17
CA GLY A 188 3.86 -23.48 -9.96
C GLY A 188 2.89 -24.64 -9.69
N MET A 189 1.68 -24.34 -9.25
CA MET A 189 0.63 -25.33 -8.97
C MET A 189 -0.35 -25.53 -10.14
N ASP A 190 -0.16 -24.82 -11.27
CA ASP A 190 -1.09 -24.89 -12.40
C ASP A 190 -1.20 -26.29 -13.00
N LYS A 191 -0.14 -27.08 -12.93
CA LYS A 191 -0.12 -28.46 -13.44
C LYS A 191 -0.81 -29.46 -12.51
N LEU A 192 -1.09 -29.06 -11.28
CA LEU A 192 -1.83 -29.89 -10.34
C LEU A 192 -3.34 -29.69 -10.54
N PRO A 193 -4.17 -30.67 -10.16
CA PRO A 193 -5.63 -30.53 -10.29
C PRO A 193 -6.26 -29.62 -9.23
N PHE A 194 -5.45 -29.05 -8.33
CA PHE A 194 -5.89 -28.17 -7.25
C PHE A 194 -4.80 -27.19 -6.86
N THR A 195 -5.19 -26.15 -6.15
CA THR A 195 -4.26 -25.20 -5.54
C THR A 195 -4.32 -25.35 -4.02
N LEU A 196 -3.17 -25.49 -3.38
CA LEU A 196 -3.04 -25.50 -1.93
C LEU A 196 -2.82 -24.09 -1.43
N TYR A 197 -3.56 -23.68 -0.40
CA TYR A 197 -3.46 -22.33 0.12
C TYR A 197 -3.86 -22.27 1.61
N PRO A 198 -3.47 -21.22 2.35
CA PRO A 198 -3.94 -21.01 3.72
C PRO A 198 -5.46 -20.88 3.81
N LYS A 199 -6.00 -21.08 5.03
CA LYS A 199 -7.45 -21.13 5.27
C LYS A 199 -8.08 -19.82 5.73
N GLY A 200 -7.28 -18.81 6.04
CA GLY A 200 -7.78 -17.52 6.52
C GLY A 200 -8.37 -16.66 5.42
N GLY A 201 -8.24 -15.37 5.61
CA GLY A 201 -8.73 -14.38 4.67
C GLY A 201 -8.11 -13.02 4.94
N THR A 202 -8.54 -12.03 4.19
CA THR A 202 -7.98 -10.67 4.31
C THR A 202 -9.02 -9.59 4.09
N ALA A 203 -8.76 -8.45 4.71
CA ALA A 203 -9.42 -7.19 4.40
C ALA A 203 -8.92 -6.67 3.06
N MET A 204 -9.77 -5.98 2.32
CA MET A 204 -9.44 -5.43 1.03
C MET A 204 -10.35 -4.28 0.62
N LEU A 205 -9.90 -3.51 -0.36
CA LEU A 205 -10.72 -2.49 -1.02
C LEU A 205 -10.12 -2.19 -2.40
N THR A 206 -10.80 -1.34 -3.15
CA THR A 206 -10.33 -0.93 -4.47
C THR A 206 -9.40 0.28 -4.38
N CYS A 207 -8.56 0.49 -5.38
CA CYS A 207 -7.69 1.67 -5.45
C CYS A 207 -8.50 2.98 -5.50
N ARG A 208 -9.66 2.98 -6.14
CA ARG A 208 -10.59 4.11 -6.14
C ARG A 208 -11.06 4.42 -4.73
N GLN A 209 -11.40 3.40 -3.94
CA GLN A 209 -11.81 3.56 -2.54
C GLN A 209 -10.67 4.07 -1.66
N VAL A 210 -9.43 3.65 -1.92
CA VAL A 210 -8.27 4.21 -1.23
C VAL A 210 -8.14 5.71 -1.52
N GLY A 211 -8.34 6.11 -2.78
CA GLY A 211 -8.35 7.53 -3.15
C GLY A 211 -9.39 8.33 -2.36
N GLN A 212 -10.59 7.79 -2.22
CA GLN A 212 -11.65 8.41 -1.42
C GLN A 212 -11.27 8.47 0.07
N ALA A 213 -10.66 7.43 0.61
CA ALA A 213 -10.21 7.40 2.00
C ALA A 213 -9.13 8.46 2.27
N ILE A 214 -8.16 8.58 1.39
CA ILE A 214 -7.11 9.61 1.47
C ILE A 214 -7.74 11.00 1.45
N ALA A 215 -8.63 11.24 0.50
CA ALA A 215 -9.32 12.55 0.38
C ALA A 215 -10.14 12.87 1.63
N GLY A 216 -10.87 11.89 2.16
CA GLY A 216 -11.65 12.07 3.39
C GLY A 216 -10.78 12.37 4.62
N ALA A 217 -9.66 11.68 4.75
CA ALA A 217 -8.72 11.91 5.85
C ALA A 217 -8.04 13.29 5.73
N ALA A 218 -7.66 13.69 4.51
CA ALA A 218 -7.00 14.97 4.26
C ALA A 218 -7.91 16.16 4.54
N THR A 219 -9.20 16.04 4.27
CA THR A 219 -10.17 17.14 4.37
C THR A 219 -11.04 17.06 5.63
N LYS A 220 -10.74 16.17 6.57
CA LYS A 220 -11.49 16.00 7.81
C LYS A 220 -11.45 17.27 8.63
N GLU A 221 -12.64 17.83 8.89
CA GLU A 221 -12.79 19.01 9.74
C GLU A 221 -12.51 18.69 11.21
N GLY A 222 -11.84 19.62 11.90
CA GLY A 222 -11.56 19.48 13.32
C GLY A 222 -10.61 18.36 13.69
N ALA A 223 -9.83 17.84 12.74
CA ALA A 223 -8.87 16.78 13.00
C ALA A 223 -7.78 17.27 13.96
N LYS A 224 -7.51 16.47 15.00
CA LYS A 224 -6.50 16.78 16.03
C LYS A 224 -5.71 15.54 16.39
N GLY A 225 -4.43 15.75 16.71
CA GLY A 225 -3.56 14.70 17.18
C GLY A 225 -3.27 13.63 16.13
N PHE A 226 -2.89 12.47 16.63
CA PHE A 226 -2.53 11.32 15.81
C PHE A 226 -3.69 10.34 15.70
N GLU A 227 -3.94 9.84 14.49
CA GLU A 227 -4.90 8.77 14.25
C GLU A 227 -4.26 7.69 13.40
N ALA A 228 -4.28 6.44 13.86
CA ALA A 228 -4.02 5.28 13.01
C ALA A 228 -5.38 4.66 12.66
N ILE A 229 -5.71 4.66 11.38
CA ILE A 229 -7.03 4.24 10.89
C ILE A 229 -6.90 2.95 10.11
N PRO A 230 -7.37 1.80 10.63
CA PRO A 230 -7.40 0.57 9.87
C PRO A 230 -8.44 0.66 8.75
N ILE A 231 -8.01 0.34 7.54
CA ILE A 231 -8.80 0.55 6.33
C ILE A 231 -9.28 -0.79 5.78
N SER A 232 -10.57 -0.89 5.50
CA SER A 232 -11.20 -2.01 4.81
C SER A 232 -12.58 -1.63 4.32
N MET A 233 -12.97 -2.16 3.16
CA MET A 233 -14.37 -2.13 2.72
C MET A 233 -14.95 -3.52 2.59
N TYR A 234 -14.11 -4.52 2.32
CA TYR A 234 -14.52 -5.91 2.11
C TYR A 234 -13.58 -6.85 2.84
N ASN A 235 -14.15 -7.95 3.33
CA ASN A 235 -13.38 -9.02 3.96
C ASN A 235 -13.67 -10.31 3.18
N MET A 236 -12.62 -11.02 2.79
CA MET A 236 -12.77 -12.16 1.90
C MET A 236 -11.85 -13.32 2.32
N LYS A 237 -12.41 -14.53 2.38
CA LYS A 237 -11.63 -15.75 2.61
C LYS A 237 -10.76 -16.04 1.40
N TRP A 238 -9.62 -16.68 1.63
CA TRP A 238 -8.66 -16.97 0.56
C TRP A 238 -9.23 -17.87 -0.54
N ASP A 239 -10.09 -18.84 -0.22
CA ASP A 239 -10.69 -19.72 -1.22
C ASP A 239 -11.57 -18.95 -2.20
N LYS A 240 -12.40 -18.04 -1.72
CA LYS A 240 -13.22 -17.18 -2.58
C LYS A 240 -12.33 -16.24 -3.40
N PHE A 241 -11.33 -15.65 -2.79
CA PHE A 241 -10.38 -14.77 -3.47
C PHE A 241 -9.68 -15.49 -4.62
N LEU A 242 -9.10 -16.67 -4.35
CA LEU A 242 -8.43 -17.45 -5.39
C LEU A 242 -9.39 -17.95 -6.46
N GLY A 243 -10.64 -18.23 -6.11
CA GLY A 243 -11.67 -18.54 -7.09
C GLY A 243 -11.81 -17.44 -8.14
N ILE A 244 -11.89 -16.18 -7.71
CA ILE A 244 -11.93 -15.02 -8.60
C ILE A 244 -10.63 -14.90 -9.40
N VAL A 245 -9.49 -15.07 -8.76
CA VAL A 245 -8.17 -15.02 -9.40
C VAL A 245 -8.05 -16.04 -10.53
N TYR A 246 -8.43 -17.29 -10.29
CA TYR A 246 -8.33 -18.33 -11.30
C TYR A 246 -9.32 -18.14 -12.44
N GLU A 247 -10.54 -17.69 -12.16
CA GLU A 247 -11.48 -17.31 -13.22
C GLU A 247 -10.90 -16.21 -14.12
N ALA A 248 -10.27 -15.19 -13.53
CA ALA A 248 -9.62 -14.11 -14.27
C ALA A 248 -8.45 -14.61 -15.13
N ARG A 249 -7.77 -15.67 -14.70
CA ARG A 249 -6.68 -16.32 -15.44
C ARG A 249 -7.20 -17.29 -16.53
N GLY A 250 -8.53 -17.47 -16.65
CA GLY A 250 -9.13 -18.42 -17.60
C GLY A 250 -9.11 -19.87 -17.14
N MET A 251 -8.84 -20.13 -15.87
CA MET A 251 -8.85 -21.48 -15.28
C MET A 251 -10.14 -21.67 -14.47
N HIS A 252 -11.18 -22.09 -15.17
CA HIS A 252 -12.52 -22.19 -14.59
C HIS A 252 -12.67 -23.37 -13.61
N ASN A 253 -13.47 -23.16 -12.57
CA ASN A 253 -13.79 -24.18 -11.58
C ASN A 253 -12.56 -24.78 -10.88
N ARG A 254 -11.52 -23.95 -10.69
CA ARG A 254 -10.30 -24.40 -10.01
C ARG A 254 -10.60 -24.78 -8.57
N LYS A 255 -10.18 -25.99 -8.18
CA LYS A 255 -10.32 -26.46 -6.80
C LYS A 255 -9.25 -25.81 -5.92
N ILE A 256 -9.68 -25.19 -4.83
CA ILE A 256 -8.81 -24.59 -3.82
C ILE A 256 -8.91 -25.44 -2.56
N VAL A 257 -7.79 -25.96 -2.10
CA VAL A 257 -7.70 -26.81 -0.90
C VAL A 257 -6.97 -26.05 0.20
N GLY A 258 -7.69 -25.78 1.28
CA GLY A 258 -7.09 -25.18 2.48
C GLY A 258 -6.23 -26.17 3.22
N ILE A 259 -5.02 -25.78 3.58
CA ILE A 259 -4.09 -26.65 4.33
C ILE A 259 -3.64 -26.00 5.63
N PRO A 260 -3.28 -26.81 6.66
CA PRO A 260 -2.76 -26.28 7.91
C PRO A 260 -1.46 -25.50 7.74
N PRO A 261 -1.20 -24.49 8.59
CA PRO A 261 0.01 -23.67 8.48
C PRO A 261 1.31 -24.46 8.49
N PHE A 262 1.41 -25.51 9.30
CA PHE A 262 2.64 -26.29 9.38
C PHE A 262 3.00 -26.98 8.06
N MET A 263 1.99 -27.36 7.27
CA MET A 263 2.19 -27.98 5.96
C MET A 263 2.69 -26.94 4.95
N MET A 264 2.10 -25.74 4.94
CA MET A 264 2.57 -24.63 4.12
C MET A 264 4.00 -24.25 4.49
N LYS A 265 4.32 -24.22 5.78
CA LYS A 265 5.66 -23.90 6.26
C LYS A 265 6.72 -24.80 5.65
N LEU A 266 6.44 -26.08 5.47
CA LEU A 266 7.37 -27.02 4.84
C LEU A 266 7.74 -26.58 3.42
N GLY A 267 6.77 -26.10 2.65
CA GLY A 267 7.01 -25.55 1.32
C GLY A 267 7.78 -24.23 1.30
N MET A 268 7.75 -23.48 2.40
CA MET A 268 8.41 -22.17 2.48
C MET A 268 9.92 -22.25 2.68
N TYR A 269 10.46 -23.41 3.07
CA TYR A 269 11.92 -23.55 3.21
C TYR A 269 12.67 -23.36 1.89
N GLY A 270 12.05 -23.70 0.77
CA GLY A 270 12.60 -23.42 -0.56
C GLY A 270 12.78 -21.94 -0.82
N ILE A 271 11.83 -21.12 -0.38
CA ILE A 271 11.88 -19.67 -0.51
C ILE A 271 13.00 -19.09 0.37
N VAL A 272 13.12 -19.56 1.60
CA VAL A 272 14.21 -19.15 2.52
C VAL A 272 15.58 -19.44 1.90
N LYS A 273 15.73 -20.64 1.32
CA LYS A 273 16.97 -21.04 0.65
C LYS A 273 17.28 -20.18 -0.56
N ASP A 274 16.27 -19.87 -1.38
CA ASP A 274 16.42 -19.02 -2.56
C ASP A 274 16.83 -17.59 -2.16
N TYR A 275 16.18 -17.00 -1.17
CA TYR A 275 16.53 -15.68 -0.66
C TYR A 275 17.97 -15.63 -0.15
N LYS A 276 18.37 -16.64 0.61
CA LYS A 276 19.74 -16.75 1.11
C LYS A 276 20.74 -16.82 -0.04
N LYS A 277 20.45 -17.60 -1.08
CA LYS A 277 21.30 -17.75 -2.26
C LYS A 277 21.45 -16.44 -3.03
N ARG A 278 20.37 -15.65 -3.14
CA ARG A 278 20.36 -14.37 -3.86
C ARG A 278 20.75 -13.18 -3.00
N GLY A 279 21.06 -13.38 -1.71
CA GLY A 279 21.42 -12.30 -0.80
C GLY A 279 20.26 -11.37 -0.46
N ILE A 280 19.01 -11.85 -0.54
CA ILE A 280 17.81 -11.09 -0.22
C ILE A 280 17.51 -11.23 1.28
N ASP A 281 17.26 -10.07 1.93
CA ASP A 281 16.76 -10.02 3.29
C ASP A 281 15.26 -9.78 3.25
N SER A 282 14.49 -10.75 3.74
CA SER A 282 13.03 -10.68 3.65
C SER A 282 12.43 -9.74 4.69
N GLY A 283 11.54 -8.86 4.24
CA GLY A 283 10.75 -8.00 5.13
C GLY A 283 9.69 -8.76 5.92
N MET A 284 9.29 -9.94 5.44
CA MET A 284 8.38 -10.86 6.13
C MET A 284 9.04 -12.22 6.24
N ASP A 285 8.96 -12.83 7.43
CA ASP A 285 9.49 -14.17 7.66
C ASP A 285 8.66 -15.22 6.89
N PRO A 286 9.21 -15.87 5.86
CA PRO A 286 8.47 -16.85 5.09
C PRO A 286 7.96 -18.04 5.93
N LEU A 287 8.64 -18.34 7.03
CA LEU A 287 8.24 -19.44 7.91
C LEU A 287 7.09 -19.07 8.86
N GLN A 288 6.89 -17.77 9.11
CA GLN A 288 5.75 -17.30 9.90
C GLN A 288 4.54 -16.97 9.03
N LEU A 289 4.75 -16.61 7.78
CA LEU A 289 3.69 -16.17 6.87
C LEU A 289 2.50 -17.12 6.80
N PRO A 290 2.68 -18.46 6.71
CA PRO A 290 1.54 -19.39 6.72
C PRO A 290 0.65 -19.29 7.96
N TYR A 291 1.24 -19.02 9.12
CA TYR A 291 0.50 -18.86 10.38
C TYR A 291 -0.28 -17.54 10.39
N ILE A 292 0.28 -16.48 9.82
CA ILE A 292 -0.41 -15.20 9.67
C ILE A 292 -1.61 -15.37 8.72
N MET A 293 -1.42 -16.03 7.60
CA MET A 293 -2.46 -16.23 6.57
C MET A 293 -3.53 -17.26 6.97
N ASP A 294 -3.32 -18.00 8.06
CA ASP A 294 -4.34 -18.90 8.61
C ASP A 294 -5.44 -18.15 9.38
N TYR A 295 -5.17 -16.91 9.77
CA TYR A 295 -6.15 -16.05 10.43
C TYR A 295 -7.01 -15.29 9.42
N ASP A 296 -8.22 -14.94 9.85
CA ASP A 296 -9.06 -13.97 9.17
C ASP A 296 -8.54 -12.56 9.49
N LEU A 297 -7.71 -12.03 8.59
CA LEU A 297 -7.15 -10.68 8.73
C LEU A 297 -8.20 -9.65 8.33
N PHE A 298 -9.33 -9.70 9.02
CA PHE A 298 -10.52 -8.92 8.72
C PHE A 298 -10.54 -7.62 9.54
N ILE A 299 -11.07 -6.59 8.94
CA ILE A 299 -11.21 -5.27 9.54
C ILE A 299 -12.64 -4.80 9.27
N THR A 300 -13.30 -4.20 10.26
CA THR A 300 -14.61 -3.56 10.04
C THR A 300 -14.49 -2.44 9.00
N ASP A 301 -15.52 -2.28 8.19
CA ASP A 301 -15.60 -1.20 7.21
C ASP A 301 -15.99 0.15 7.81
N LYS A 302 -16.32 0.19 9.09
CA LYS A 302 -16.85 1.38 9.76
C LYS A 302 -15.92 2.58 9.66
N TYR A 303 -14.64 2.39 9.98
CA TYR A 303 -13.68 3.49 9.99
C TYR A 303 -13.45 4.06 8.58
N THR A 304 -13.47 3.19 7.58
CA THR A 304 -13.31 3.59 6.18
C THR A 304 -14.57 4.32 5.68
N ARG A 305 -15.76 3.81 6.01
CA ARG A 305 -17.01 4.49 5.66
C ARG A 305 -17.14 5.86 6.31
N ASP A 306 -16.64 6.01 7.52
CA ASP A 306 -16.64 7.30 8.23
C ASP A 306 -15.77 8.35 7.51
N LEU A 307 -14.84 7.94 6.65
CA LEU A 307 -14.07 8.83 5.80
C LEU A 307 -14.81 9.24 4.51
N GLY A 308 -16.03 8.75 4.30
CA GLY A 308 -16.84 9.07 3.13
C GLY A 308 -16.59 8.14 1.93
N VAL A 309 -16.03 6.97 2.18
CA VAL A 309 -15.80 5.97 1.14
C VAL A 309 -17.11 5.28 0.77
N GLU A 310 -17.37 5.21 -0.53
CA GLU A 310 -18.58 4.59 -1.09
C GLU A 310 -18.32 3.14 -1.52
N ASP A 311 -19.38 2.36 -1.71
CA ASP A 311 -19.28 1.01 -2.26
C ASP A 311 -18.68 1.01 -3.65
N ASP A 312 -17.98 -0.08 -3.98
CA ASP A 312 -17.39 -0.31 -5.29
C ASP A 312 -17.43 -1.81 -5.59
N ASP A 313 -17.09 -2.20 -6.80
CA ASP A 313 -17.08 -3.60 -7.24
C ASP A 313 -15.70 -4.21 -7.00
N ILE A 314 -15.52 -4.86 -5.84
CA ILE A 314 -14.24 -5.49 -5.48
C ILE A 314 -13.91 -6.67 -6.41
N GLU A 315 -14.90 -7.45 -6.83
CA GLU A 315 -14.64 -8.60 -7.70
C GLU A 315 -14.16 -8.16 -9.08
N ALA A 316 -14.77 -7.11 -9.64
CA ALA A 316 -14.30 -6.51 -10.88
C ALA A 316 -12.88 -5.96 -10.76
N ALA A 317 -12.55 -5.32 -9.64
CA ALA A 317 -11.21 -4.78 -9.38
C ALA A 317 -10.16 -5.90 -9.27
N ILE A 318 -10.49 -7.00 -8.58
CA ILE A 318 -9.62 -8.18 -8.50
C ILE A 318 -9.40 -8.73 -9.91
N THR A 319 -10.47 -8.93 -10.66
CA THR A 319 -10.41 -9.48 -12.02
C THR A 319 -9.50 -8.62 -12.91
N ASP A 320 -9.68 -7.31 -12.91
CA ASP A 320 -8.87 -6.39 -13.72
C ASP A 320 -7.39 -6.46 -13.30
N SER A 321 -7.11 -6.44 -12.01
CA SER A 321 -5.74 -6.55 -11.48
C SER A 321 -5.07 -7.83 -11.93
N ILE A 322 -5.78 -8.96 -11.88
CA ILE A 322 -5.23 -10.27 -12.25
C ILE A 322 -5.01 -10.39 -13.75
N LYS A 323 -5.94 -9.90 -14.57
CA LYS A 323 -5.77 -9.92 -16.03
C LYS A 323 -4.53 -9.15 -16.47
N VAL A 324 -4.32 -7.94 -15.96
CA VAL A 324 -3.12 -7.15 -16.27
C VAL A 324 -1.86 -7.82 -15.72
N SER A 325 -1.93 -8.38 -14.51
CA SER A 325 -0.82 -9.13 -13.91
C SER A 325 -0.43 -10.34 -14.75
N GLN A 326 -1.41 -11.08 -15.25
CA GLN A 326 -1.16 -12.26 -16.09
C GLN A 326 -0.50 -11.86 -17.42
N GLU A 327 -0.97 -10.81 -18.07
CA GLU A 327 -0.35 -10.28 -19.29
C GLU A 327 1.10 -9.84 -19.05
N SER A 328 1.36 -9.16 -17.94
CA SER A 328 2.69 -8.75 -17.54
C SER A 328 3.59 -9.96 -17.26
N TYR A 329 3.07 -10.96 -16.55
CA TYR A 329 3.79 -12.22 -16.25
C TYR A 329 4.18 -12.96 -17.53
N GLU A 330 3.30 -12.98 -18.52
CA GLU A 330 3.53 -13.62 -19.81
C GLU A 330 4.42 -12.78 -20.75
N GLY A 331 4.81 -11.59 -20.35
CA GLY A 331 5.65 -10.68 -21.15
C GLY A 331 4.95 -10.04 -22.34
N LYS A 332 3.61 -10.03 -22.35
CA LYS A 332 2.80 -9.48 -23.46
C LYS A 332 2.75 -7.95 -23.50
N VAL A 333 3.06 -7.29 -22.38
CA VAL A 333 3.01 -5.82 -22.26
C VAL A 333 4.25 -5.31 -21.52
N LYS A 334 4.67 -4.09 -21.86
CA LYS A 334 5.71 -3.37 -21.14
C LYS A 334 5.05 -2.36 -20.22
N LEU A 335 5.29 -2.48 -18.93
CA LEU A 335 4.69 -1.64 -17.91
C LEU A 335 5.76 -1.10 -16.97
N LEU A 336 5.51 0.07 -16.40
CA LEU A 336 6.35 0.62 -15.34
C LEU A 336 6.11 -0.17 -14.05
N ASP A 337 7.21 -0.46 -13.34
CA ASP A 337 7.11 -1.07 -12.02
C ASP A 337 6.56 -0.07 -11.00
N MET A 338 6.03 -0.58 -9.89
CA MET A 338 5.75 0.23 -8.73
C MET A 338 7.07 0.76 -8.18
N LYS A 339 7.15 2.07 -8.00
CA LYS A 339 8.37 2.72 -7.54
C LYS A 339 8.35 2.93 -6.04
N GLY A 340 9.50 2.75 -5.41
CA GLY A 340 9.75 3.23 -4.07
C GLY A 340 10.14 4.70 -4.16
N GLU A 341 9.27 5.54 -3.75
CA GLU A 341 9.43 6.99 -3.87
C GLU A 341 9.79 7.65 -2.53
#